data_71096c6dc7308c1d289fcc8646a272bd
#
_entry.id   71096c6dc7308c1d289fcc8646a272bd
#
_cell.length_a   1.000
_cell.length_b   1.000
_cell.length_c   1.000
_cell.angle_alpha   90.00
_cell.angle_beta   90.00
_cell.angle_gamma   90.00
#
_symmetry.space_group_name_H-M   'P 1'
#
loop_
_entity.id
_entity.type
_entity.pdbx_description
1 polymer ?
#
loop_
_entity_poly.entity_id
_entity_poly.type
_entity_poly.pdbx_seq_one_letter_code
_entity_poly.pdbx_strand_id
1 'polypeptide(L)'
;KNARGPIFYRERRISQGKFFTLYKFRVLTASALQKAAAEDSVWFLQFESENTTLMGKILIQCYLDEMPQLLNIFLGRMSFVGPRPRVPPIYEEDVTEGHRALKYLKGGITGPAQLAKGLVENGGLELSEEYLKLCNFYGPLRLLKYDLGVMWKSVFKLMKAEGL
;
A
#
# COMPACT_ATOMS: atom_id res chain seq x y z
N LYS A 1 -16.07 15.84 15.66
CA LYS A 1 -17.06 14.77 15.69
C LYS A 1 -16.34 13.42 15.75
N ASN A 2 -16.57 12.68 16.84
CA ASN A 2 -16.16 11.29 17.11
C ASN A 2 -14.68 10.91 16.87
N ALA A 3 -13.80 11.48 17.71
CA ALA A 3 -12.42 10.99 17.85
C ALA A 3 -12.31 9.69 18.69
N ARG A 4 -13.44 9.16 19.20
CA ARG A 4 -13.47 7.92 19.99
C ARG A 4 -13.28 6.71 19.09
N GLY A 5 -12.26 5.89 19.39
CA GLY A 5 -11.95 4.65 18.66
C GLY A 5 -10.46 4.36 18.65
N PRO A 6 -10.04 3.18 18.18
CA PRO A 6 -8.63 2.79 18.16
C PRO A 6 -7.81 3.73 17.29
N ILE A 7 -6.57 4.02 17.70
CA ILE A 7 -5.62 4.84 16.93
C ILE A 7 -5.16 4.09 15.68
N PHE A 8 -4.98 2.78 15.82
CA PHE A 8 -4.54 1.92 14.72
C PHE A 8 -5.72 1.27 14.02
N TYR A 9 -5.67 1.31 12.70
CA TYR A 9 -6.48 0.51 11.81
C TYR A 9 -5.70 -0.73 11.38
N ARG A 10 -6.40 -1.85 11.28
CA ARG A 10 -5.82 -3.15 10.91
C ARG A 10 -6.59 -3.70 9.72
N GLU A 11 -5.87 -4.19 8.74
CA GLU A 11 -6.46 -4.75 7.54
C GLU A 11 -5.72 -6.03 7.14
N ARG A 12 -6.49 -7.03 6.68
CA ARG A 12 -5.91 -8.26 6.17
C ARG A 12 -5.45 -8.05 4.74
N ARG A 13 -4.19 -8.29 4.46
CA ARG A 13 -3.56 -8.13 3.15
C ARG A 13 -2.74 -9.36 2.79
N ILE A 14 -2.34 -9.44 1.50
CA ILE A 14 -1.45 -10.49 1.00
C ILE A 14 -0.12 -9.86 0.57
N SER A 15 0.96 -10.52 0.95
CA SER A 15 2.35 -10.21 0.64
C SER A 15 3.11 -11.51 0.47
N GLN A 16 3.80 -11.69 -0.63
CA GLN A 16 4.52 -12.92 -0.97
C GLN A 16 3.63 -14.18 -0.88
N GLY A 17 2.40 -14.07 -1.37
CA GLY A 17 1.41 -15.15 -1.33
C GLY A 17 0.88 -15.50 0.07
N LYS A 18 1.24 -14.75 1.12
CA LYS A 18 0.86 -15.03 2.51
C LYS A 18 0.01 -13.92 3.08
N PHE A 19 -0.97 -14.29 3.88
CA PHE A 19 -1.77 -13.34 4.64
C PHE A 19 -0.94 -12.71 5.76
N PHE A 20 -1.14 -11.41 5.94
CA PHE A 20 -0.62 -10.68 7.09
C PHE A 20 -1.57 -9.55 7.48
N THR A 21 -1.36 -8.99 8.67
CA THR A 21 -2.09 -7.82 9.15
C THR A 21 -1.30 -6.56 8.80
N LEU A 22 -1.85 -5.73 7.94
CA LEU A 22 -1.34 -4.40 7.63
C LEU A 22 -1.78 -3.43 8.71
N TYR A 23 -0.86 -2.60 9.18
CA TYR A 23 -1.13 -1.56 10.18
C TYR A 23 -1.12 -0.18 9.53
N LYS A 24 -2.14 0.63 9.86
CA LYS A 24 -2.23 2.04 9.46
C LYS A 24 -2.71 2.87 10.64
N PHE A 25 -2.50 4.19 10.60
CA PHE A 25 -3.26 5.07 11.48
C PHE A 25 -4.71 5.16 10.99
N ARG A 26 -5.63 5.22 11.95
CA ARG A 26 -7.04 5.36 11.63
C ARG A 26 -7.32 6.76 11.10
N VAL A 27 -7.80 6.84 9.89
CA VAL A 27 -8.22 8.07 9.21
C VAL A 27 -9.74 8.22 9.16
N LEU A 28 -10.47 7.10 9.23
CA LEU A 28 -11.92 7.06 9.13
C LEU A 28 -12.62 7.41 10.46
N THR A 29 -13.82 7.96 10.36
CA THR A 29 -14.73 8.17 11.47
C THR A 29 -15.21 6.84 12.05
N ALA A 30 -15.69 6.84 13.31
CA ALA A 30 -16.21 5.60 13.92
C ALA A 30 -17.43 5.04 13.17
N SER A 31 -18.29 5.91 12.63
CA SER A 31 -19.45 5.51 11.82
C SER A 31 -19.03 4.87 10.49
N ALA A 32 -18.02 5.41 9.83
CA ALA A 32 -17.48 4.84 8.60
C ALA A 32 -16.83 3.47 8.84
N LEU A 33 -16.12 3.30 9.97
CA LEU A 33 -15.56 2.01 10.35
C LEU A 33 -16.63 0.93 10.61
N GLN A 34 -17.75 1.31 11.21
CA GLN A 34 -18.86 0.39 11.43
C GLN A 34 -19.51 -0.03 10.12
N LYS A 35 -19.73 0.89 9.17
CA LYS A 35 -20.20 0.58 7.82
C LYS A 35 -19.22 -0.35 7.09
N ALA A 36 -17.95 -0.01 7.14
CA ALA A 36 -16.88 -0.80 6.52
C ALA A 36 -16.81 -2.25 7.04
N ALA A 37 -17.01 -2.44 8.33
CA ALA A 37 -17.04 -3.77 8.94
C ALA A 37 -18.28 -4.60 8.52
N ALA A 38 -19.39 -3.94 8.16
CA ALA A 38 -20.59 -4.59 7.68
C ALA A 38 -20.53 -4.97 6.19
N GLU A 39 -19.76 -4.24 5.40
CA GLU A 39 -19.72 -4.38 3.93
C GLU A 39 -18.46 -5.08 3.42
N ASP A 40 -17.55 -5.48 4.31
CA ASP A 40 -16.22 -6.09 4.01
C ASP A 40 -15.36 -5.28 3.01
N SER A 41 -15.66 -3.97 2.84
CA SER A 41 -15.07 -3.09 1.84
C SER A 41 -14.64 -1.73 2.39
N VAL A 42 -13.53 -1.71 3.12
CA VAL A 42 -13.04 -0.50 3.82
C VAL A 42 -12.42 0.53 2.88
N TRP A 43 -11.82 0.10 1.79
CA TRP A 43 -10.95 0.99 1.03
C TRP A 43 -11.71 2.04 0.20
N PHE A 44 -12.96 1.79 -0.21
CA PHE A 44 -13.79 2.77 -0.90
C PHE A 44 -14.17 3.95 -0.02
N LEU A 45 -14.41 3.72 1.27
CA LEU A 45 -14.83 4.74 2.21
C LEU A 45 -13.75 5.78 2.52
N GLN A 46 -12.49 5.49 2.25
CA GLN A 46 -11.36 6.41 2.46
C GLN A 46 -11.40 7.61 1.50
N PHE A 47 -12.06 7.48 0.36
CA PHE A 47 -12.12 8.53 -0.65
C PHE A 47 -13.25 9.52 -0.42
N GLU A 48 -14.22 9.20 0.45
CA GLU A 48 -15.30 10.10 0.79
C GLU A 48 -14.87 11.03 1.94
N SER A 49 -14.85 12.34 1.65
CA SER A 49 -14.37 13.35 2.62
C SER A 49 -15.21 13.38 3.91
N GLU A 50 -16.48 12.95 3.86
CA GLU A 50 -17.40 12.89 4.99
C GLU A 50 -17.04 11.75 5.97
N ASN A 51 -16.46 10.68 5.45
CA ASN A 51 -16.06 9.50 6.22
C ASN A 51 -14.71 9.67 6.90
N THR A 52 -13.96 10.73 6.57
CA THR A 52 -12.61 10.96 7.08
C THR A 52 -12.62 11.96 8.23
N THR A 53 -11.86 11.69 9.30
CA THR A 53 -11.67 12.63 10.40
C THR A 53 -10.80 13.81 9.93
N LEU A 54 -10.89 14.97 10.62
CA LEU A 54 -10.03 16.13 10.32
C LEU A 54 -8.54 15.76 10.41
N MET A 55 -8.14 15.04 11.47
CA MET A 55 -6.78 14.52 11.62
C MET A 55 -6.45 13.51 10.51
N GLY A 56 -7.41 12.66 10.13
CA GLY A 56 -7.26 11.70 9.04
C GLY A 56 -6.96 12.37 7.71
N LYS A 57 -7.58 13.50 7.40
CA LYS A 57 -7.29 14.27 6.18
C LYS A 57 -5.83 14.74 6.14
N ILE A 58 -5.31 15.24 7.26
CA ILE A 58 -3.90 15.66 7.39
C ILE A 58 -2.98 14.45 7.22
N LEU A 59 -3.28 13.34 7.89
CA LEU A 59 -2.46 12.12 7.80
C LEU A 59 -2.40 11.58 6.36
N ILE A 60 -3.54 11.53 5.66
CA ILE A 60 -3.60 11.09 4.25
C ILE A 60 -2.81 12.05 3.36
N GLN A 61 -3.00 13.35 3.54
CA GLN A 61 -2.33 14.36 2.72
C GLN A 61 -0.81 14.32 2.87
N CYS A 62 -0.32 14.00 4.07
CA CYS A 62 1.11 13.85 4.36
C CYS A 62 1.60 12.39 4.25
N TYR A 63 0.73 11.42 3.88
CA TYR A 63 1.03 9.98 3.84
C TYR A 63 1.52 9.40 5.17
N LEU A 64 1.26 10.10 6.26
CA LEU A 64 1.64 9.66 7.61
C LEU A 64 0.72 8.53 8.11
N ASP A 65 -0.45 8.34 7.51
CA ASP A 65 -1.35 7.23 7.83
C ASP A 65 -0.71 5.85 7.58
N GLU A 66 0.25 5.77 6.68
CA GLU A 66 0.95 4.53 6.35
C GLU A 66 2.21 4.27 7.20
N MET A 67 2.64 5.23 8.05
CA MET A 67 3.82 5.07 8.92
C MET A 67 3.83 3.78 9.77
N PRO A 68 2.69 3.29 10.31
CA PRO A 68 2.67 2.02 11.04
C PRO A 68 3.06 0.80 10.20
N GLN A 69 3.07 0.89 8.86
CA GLN A 69 3.56 -0.19 8.00
C GLN A 69 5.08 -0.44 8.17
N LEU A 70 5.84 0.52 8.71
CA LEU A 70 7.24 0.30 9.08
C LEU A 70 7.37 -0.87 10.08
N LEU A 71 6.37 -1.09 10.94
CA LEU A 71 6.32 -2.27 11.81
C LEU A 71 6.18 -3.55 10.98
N ASN A 72 5.41 -3.54 9.90
CA ASN A 72 5.29 -4.69 9.01
C ASN A 72 6.62 -4.98 8.28
N ILE A 73 7.38 -3.95 7.93
CA ILE A 73 8.72 -4.11 7.33
C ILE A 73 9.68 -4.70 8.37
N PHE A 74 9.69 -4.15 9.58
CA PHE A 74 10.54 -4.64 10.68
C PHE A 74 10.26 -6.10 11.02
N LEU A 75 8.98 -6.51 11.01
CA LEU A 75 8.56 -7.89 11.21
C LEU A 75 8.79 -8.80 9.97
N GLY A 76 9.41 -8.29 8.92
CA GLY A 76 9.72 -9.04 7.70
C GLY A 76 8.51 -9.43 6.83
N ARG A 77 7.34 -8.85 7.09
CA ARG A 77 6.08 -9.10 6.35
C ARG A 77 5.96 -8.27 5.08
N MET A 78 6.64 -7.13 5.06
CA MET A 78 6.74 -6.20 3.94
C MET A 78 8.18 -5.84 3.65
N SER A 79 8.41 -5.18 2.51
CA SER A 79 9.68 -4.55 2.12
C SER A 79 9.49 -3.04 1.96
N PHE A 80 10.57 -2.29 1.83
CA PHE A 80 10.49 -0.88 1.46
C PHE A 80 9.99 -0.73 0.02
N VAL A 81 10.61 -1.47 -0.92
CA VAL A 81 10.23 -1.46 -2.34
C VAL A 81 9.61 -2.79 -2.72
N GLY A 82 8.48 -2.73 -3.43
CA GLY A 82 7.75 -3.92 -3.88
C GLY A 82 6.37 -3.58 -4.42
N PRO A 83 5.65 -4.58 -4.94
CA PRO A 83 4.27 -4.41 -5.37
C PRO A 83 3.37 -4.02 -4.17
N ARG A 84 2.30 -3.27 -4.43
CA ARG A 84 1.38 -2.86 -3.35
C ARG A 84 0.65 -4.08 -2.78
N PRO A 85 0.65 -4.31 -1.43
CA PRO A 85 -0.13 -5.39 -0.84
C PRO A 85 -1.61 -5.28 -1.17
N ARG A 86 -2.23 -6.37 -1.63
CA ARG A 86 -3.63 -6.42 -2.05
C ARG A 86 -4.53 -7.00 -0.96
N VAL A 87 -5.80 -6.61 -0.97
CA VAL A 87 -6.85 -7.33 -0.23
C VAL A 87 -7.10 -8.68 -0.91
N PRO A 88 -7.56 -9.71 -0.16
CA PRO A 88 -7.70 -11.06 -0.71
C PRO A 88 -8.50 -11.15 -2.02
N PRO A 89 -9.70 -10.54 -2.16
CA PRO A 89 -10.47 -10.64 -3.40
C PRO A 89 -9.72 -10.08 -4.62
N ILE A 90 -9.10 -8.90 -4.47
CA ILE A 90 -8.33 -8.26 -5.57
C ILE A 90 -7.08 -9.07 -5.89
N TYR A 91 -6.43 -9.69 -4.89
CA TYR A 91 -5.28 -10.56 -5.13
C TYR A 91 -5.66 -11.79 -5.95
N GLU A 92 -6.81 -12.40 -5.68
CA GLU A 92 -7.30 -13.57 -6.42
C GLU A 92 -7.62 -13.20 -7.87
N GLU A 93 -8.22 -12.04 -8.10
CA GLU A 93 -8.46 -11.47 -9.43
C GLU A 93 -7.14 -11.23 -10.17
N ASP A 94 -6.19 -10.49 -9.58
CA ASP A 94 -4.86 -10.23 -10.14
C ASP A 94 -4.16 -11.54 -10.56
N VAL A 95 -4.22 -12.58 -9.71
CA VAL A 95 -3.58 -13.88 -10.00
C VAL A 95 -4.30 -14.61 -11.15
N THR A 96 -5.63 -14.52 -11.22
CA THR A 96 -6.43 -15.12 -12.30
C THR A 96 -6.12 -14.46 -13.64
N GLU A 97 -5.87 -13.16 -13.64
CA GLU A 97 -5.45 -12.39 -14.81
C GLU A 97 -3.97 -12.64 -15.19
N GLY A 98 -3.24 -13.43 -14.41
CA GLY A 98 -1.87 -13.82 -14.69
C GLY A 98 -0.79 -12.97 -14.00
N HIS A 99 -1.17 -12.02 -13.15
CA HIS A 99 -0.24 -11.18 -12.39
C HIS A 99 0.32 -11.96 -11.19
N ARG A 100 1.64 -12.09 -11.10
CA ARG A 100 2.33 -12.96 -10.14
C ARG A 100 3.26 -12.22 -9.19
N ALA A 101 3.51 -10.93 -9.40
CA ALA A 101 4.49 -10.18 -8.61
C ALA A 101 4.27 -10.34 -7.09
N LEU A 102 3.03 -10.17 -6.60
CA LEU A 102 2.69 -10.32 -5.18
C LEU A 102 2.75 -11.77 -4.67
N LYS A 103 2.74 -12.77 -5.55
CA LYS A 103 2.92 -14.16 -5.15
C LYS A 103 4.37 -14.45 -4.78
N TYR A 104 5.33 -13.82 -5.45
CA TYR A 104 6.76 -14.09 -5.29
C TYR A 104 7.50 -13.00 -4.51
N LEU A 105 7.06 -11.75 -4.60
CA LEU A 105 7.68 -10.61 -3.93
C LEU A 105 6.93 -10.21 -2.66
N LYS A 106 7.68 -9.71 -1.68
CA LYS A 106 7.07 -9.02 -0.53
C LYS A 106 6.40 -7.73 -0.99
N GLY A 107 5.24 -7.46 -0.44
CA GLY A 107 4.57 -6.18 -0.65
C GLY A 107 5.43 -5.02 -0.15
N GLY A 108 5.50 -3.94 -0.93
CA GLY A 108 6.27 -2.75 -0.61
C GLY A 108 5.40 -1.63 -0.04
N ILE A 109 6.00 -0.77 0.79
CA ILE A 109 5.39 0.51 1.18
C ILE A 109 5.40 1.48 -0.02
N THR A 110 6.41 1.37 -0.87
CA THR A 110 6.51 2.03 -2.16
C THR A 110 6.96 1.04 -3.24
N GLY A 111 6.92 1.46 -4.50
CA GLY A 111 7.36 0.66 -5.63
C GLY A 111 7.11 1.35 -6.98
N PRO A 112 7.55 0.76 -8.09
CA PRO A 112 7.35 1.33 -9.42
C PRO A 112 5.88 1.64 -9.74
N ALA A 113 4.97 0.74 -9.38
CA ALA A 113 3.54 0.91 -9.57
C ALA A 113 2.97 2.11 -8.77
N GLN A 114 3.38 2.27 -7.51
CA GLN A 114 2.95 3.39 -6.68
C GLN A 114 3.49 4.72 -7.18
N LEU A 115 4.73 4.75 -7.69
CA LEU A 115 5.31 5.94 -8.31
C LEU A 115 4.57 6.37 -9.58
N ALA A 116 4.04 5.42 -10.34
CA ALA A 116 3.32 5.66 -11.58
C ALA A 116 1.80 5.83 -11.38
N LYS A 117 1.31 5.88 -10.13
CA LYS A 117 -0.11 6.05 -9.82
C LYS A 117 -0.68 7.29 -10.52
N GLY A 118 -1.80 7.11 -11.21
CA GLY A 118 -2.44 8.15 -12.02
C GLY A 118 -1.86 8.32 -13.44
N LEU A 119 -0.73 7.66 -13.75
CA LEU A 119 -0.09 7.69 -15.06
C LEU A 119 -0.31 6.40 -15.88
N VAL A 120 -0.70 5.33 -15.23
CA VAL A 120 -0.88 4.00 -15.84
C VAL A 120 -2.25 3.41 -15.47
N GLU A 121 -2.83 2.69 -16.41
CA GLU A 121 -4.04 1.90 -16.21
C GLU A 121 -3.75 0.64 -15.38
N ASN A 122 -4.79 -0.08 -14.94
CA ASN A 122 -4.71 -1.34 -14.19
C ASN A 122 -3.87 -1.25 -12.90
N GLY A 123 -3.86 -0.08 -12.24
CA GLY A 123 -3.18 0.09 -10.95
C GLY A 123 -1.69 -0.21 -10.96
N GLY A 124 -1.04 -0.20 -12.14
CA GLY A 124 0.39 -0.45 -12.29
C GLY A 124 0.80 -1.91 -12.10
N LEU A 125 -0.10 -2.87 -12.36
CA LEU A 125 0.18 -4.30 -12.26
C LEU A 125 1.35 -4.70 -13.16
N GLU A 126 1.38 -4.21 -14.40
CA GLU A 126 2.47 -4.46 -15.35
C GLU A 126 3.83 -4.02 -14.81
N LEU A 127 3.90 -2.85 -14.18
CA LEU A 127 5.13 -2.35 -13.55
C LEU A 127 5.57 -3.23 -12.37
N SER A 128 4.63 -3.84 -11.68
CA SER A 128 4.93 -4.81 -10.62
C SER A 128 5.50 -6.11 -11.19
N GLU A 129 5.00 -6.57 -12.34
CA GLU A 129 5.55 -7.73 -13.07
C GLU A 129 6.94 -7.43 -13.66
N GLU A 130 7.14 -6.23 -14.19
CA GLU A 130 8.47 -5.78 -14.61
C GLU A 130 9.46 -5.76 -13.45
N TYR A 131 9.04 -5.27 -12.30
CA TYR A 131 9.88 -5.29 -11.10
C TYR A 131 10.22 -6.72 -10.65
N LEU A 132 9.28 -7.67 -10.75
CA LEU A 132 9.57 -9.09 -10.53
C LEU A 132 10.65 -9.61 -11.48
N LYS A 133 10.60 -9.24 -12.76
CA LYS A 133 11.64 -9.60 -13.73
C LYS A 133 12.99 -9.00 -13.35
N LEU A 134 13.02 -7.73 -12.95
CA LEU A 134 14.25 -7.05 -12.49
C LEU A 134 14.85 -7.73 -11.25
N CYS A 135 14.02 -8.15 -10.28
CA CYS A 135 14.47 -8.90 -9.10
C CYS A 135 15.16 -10.24 -9.47
N ASN A 136 14.70 -10.90 -10.54
CA ASN A 136 15.28 -12.14 -11.01
C ASN A 136 16.57 -11.93 -11.85
N PHE A 137 16.67 -10.79 -12.53
CA PHE A 137 17.75 -10.50 -13.47
C PHE A 137 18.93 -9.75 -12.84
N TYR A 138 18.68 -8.88 -11.85
CA TYR A 138 19.70 -8.05 -11.26
C TYR A 138 20.41 -8.76 -10.12
N GLY A 139 21.74 -8.62 -10.09
CA GLY A 139 22.51 -8.94 -8.89
C GLY A 139 22.16 -8.00 -7.72
N PRO A 140 22.48 -8.40 -6.47
CA PRO A 140 22.03 -7.70 -5.24
C PRO A 140 22.36 -6.21 -5.22
N LEU A 141 23.58 -5.83 -5.62
CA LEU A 141 24.03 -4.43 -5.61
C LEU A 141 23.27 -3.57 -6.62
N ARG A 142 22.96 -4.12 -7.80
CA ARG A 142 22.22 -3.41 -8.84
C ARG A 142 20.75 -3.23 -8.45
N LEU A 143 20.16 -4.25 -7.84
CA LEU A 143 18.81 -4.19 -7.32
C LEU A 143 18.72 -3.17 -6.17
N LEU A 144 19.67 -3.19 -5.23
CA LEU A 144 19.73 -2.21 -4.15
C LEU A 144 19.80 -0.77 -4.68
N LYS A 145 20.63 -0.52 -5.69
CA LYS A 145 20.72 0.81 -6.33
C LYS A 145 19.40 1.23 -6.98
N TYR A 146 18.71 0.30 -7.63
CA TYR A 146 17.39 0.53 -8.20
C TYR A 146 16.38 0.88 -7.11
N ASP A 147 16.31 0.10 -6.04
CA ASP A 147 15.40 0.30 -4.92
C ASP A 147 15.63 1.62 -4.20
N LEU A 148 16.89 1.99 -3.97
CA LEU A 148 17.24 3.31 -3.43
C LEU A 148 16.76 4.45 -4.34
N GLY A 149 16.84 4.27 -5.66
CA GLY A 149 16.31 5.22 -6.63
C GLY A 149 14.78 5.36 -6.56
N VAL A 150 14.07 4.22 -6.40
CA VAL A 150 12.61 4.22 -6.20
C VAL A 150 12.25 4.93 -4.89
N MET A 151 12.92 4.61 -3.80
CA MET A 151 12.70 5.25 -2.48
C MET A 151 12.93 6.77 -2.56
N TRP A 152 14.02 7.19 -3.19
CA TRP A 152 14.33 8.62 -3.37
C TRP A 152 13.23 9.35 -4.15
N LYS A 153 12.79 8.79 -5.28
CA LYS A 153 11.68 9.34 -6.08
C LYS A 153 10.39 9.42 -5.28
N SER A 154 10.12 8.41 -4.43
CA SER A 154 8.94 8.40 -3.57
C SER A 154 8.96 9.52 -2.55
N VAL A 155 10.08 9.75 -1.87
CA VAL A 155 10.25 10.87 -0.93
C VAL A 155 10.05 12.20 -1.65
N PHE A 156 10.62 12.36 -2.83
CA PHE A 156 10.47 13.59 -3.60
C PHE A 156 9.03 13.86 -4.05
N LYS A 157 8.31 12.79 -4.44
CA LYS A 157 6.88 12.86 -4.80
C LYS A 157 6.02 13.24 -3.60
N LEU A 158 6.31 12.67 -2.42
CA LEU A 158 5.65 13.03 -1.17
C LEU A 158 5.85 14.50 -0.80
N MET A 159 7.07 15.03 -0.96
CA MET A 159 7.38 16.45 -0.69
C MET A 159 6.63 17.41 -1.61
N LYS A 160 6.33 17.00 -2.85
CA LYS A 160 5.54 17.78 -3.79
C LYS A 160 4.03 17.67 -3.57
N ALA A 161 3.58 16.87 -2.62
CA ALA A 161 2.16 16.56 -2.36
C ALA A 161 1.39 16.01 -3.59
N GLU A 162 2.12 15.38 -4.55
CA GLU A 162 1.52 14.83 -5.78
C GLU A 162 0.87 13.45 -5.59
N GLY A 163 0.88 12.92 -4.36
CA GLY A 163 0.33 11.59 -4.05
C GLY A 163 1.18 10.41 -4.55
N LEU A 164 1.23 9.33 -3.76
CA LEU A 164 1.77 8.03 -4.18
C LEU A 164 0.66 7.11 -4.67
#